data_270453159acafb046391779e80befe80
#
_entry.id   270453159acafb046391779e80befe80
#
_cell.length_a   1.000
_cell.length_b   1.000
_cell.length_c   1.000
_cell.angle_alpha   90.00
_cell.angle_beta   90.00
_cell.angle_gamma   90.00
#
_symmetry.space_group_name_H-M   'P 1'
#
loop_
_entity.id
_entity.type
_entity.pdbx_description
1 polymer ?
#
loop_
_entity_poly.entity_id
_entity_poly.type
_entity_poly.pdbx_seq_one_letter_code
_entity_poly.pdbx_strand_id
1 'polypeptide(L)'
;MKGILTTVVLLFAVASPLLGQAKPQTAAPAKGTSAEQELTKLTNDWNAAMAKRDVAALERILSDDWTLVSADGAVGSKAEFLADLRSGDYALSSTVVNEMKVRAYGNAAVVITHYTTVKEQYKGKDISGSYRTIDTWVRRGGRWQCVATAGSKIAQK
;
A
#
# COMPACT_ATOMS: atom_id res chain seq x y z
N MET A 1 20.97 -79.78 37.62
CA MET A 1 19.66 -78.99 37.71
C MET A 1 19.75 -77.92 36.68
N LYS A 2 18.96 -78.03 35.61
CA LYS A 2 19.02 -77.18 34.40
C LYS A 2 17.96 -76.06 34.53
N GLY A 3 18.38 -74.77 34.60
CA GLY A 3 17.49 -73.60 34.55
C GLY A 3 17.30 -73.15 33.11
N ILE A 4 16.07 -73.13 32.69
CA ILE A 4 15.66 -72.72 31.34
C ILE A 4 15.47 -71.19 31.40
N LEU A 5 16.24 -70.43 30.63
CA LEU A 5 16.11 -68.99 30.43
C LEU A 5 15.10 -68.71 29.30
N THR A 6 13.95 -68.22 29.65
CA THR A 6 12.92 -67.87 28.65
C THR A 6 13.15 -66.41 28.18
N THR A 7 13.61 -66.27 26.94
CA THR A 7 13.77 -64.96 26.31
C THR A 7 12.43 -64.46 25.79
N VAL A 8 11.92 -63.36 26.36
CA VAL A 8 10.73 -62.66 25.88
C VAL A 8 11.18 -61.65 24.82
N VAL A 9 10.81 -61.87 23.57
CA VAL A 9 11.01 -60.92 22.47
C VAL A 9 9.82 -59.95 22.46
N LEU A 10 10.06 -58.73 22.83
CA LEU A 10 9.07 -57.64 22.70
C LEU A 10 9.15 -57.08 21.27
N LEU A 11 8.11 -57.34 20.45
CA LEU A 11 7.90 -56.67 19.17
C LEU A 11 7.38 -55.26 19.41
N PHE A 12 8.23 -54.25 19.16
CA PHE A 12 7.79 -52.87 19.04
C PHE A 12 7.19 -52.64 17.62
N ALA A 13 5.87 -52.48 17.54
CA ALA A 13 5.23 -52.00 16.34
C ALA A 13 5.40 -50.47 16.24
N VAL A 14 6.27 -50.04 15.31
CA VAL A 14 6.44 -48.64 14.98
C VAL A 14 5.26 -48.19 14.10
N ALA A 15 4.29 -47.51 14.68
CA ALA A 15 3.24 -46.83 13.93
C ALA A 15 3.79 -45.53 13.33
N SER A 16 4.02 -45.50 12.03
CA SER A 16 4.38 -44.28 11.29
C SER A 16 3.16 -43.39 11.16
N PRO A 17 3.23 -42.11 11.57
CA PRO A 17 2.15 -41.17 11.27
C PRO A 17 2.14 -40.82 9.78
N LEU A 18 1.03 -41.11 9.10
CA LEU A 18 0.75 -40.57 7.77
C LEU A 18 0.70 -39.03 7.89
N LEU A 19 1.73 -38.34 7.42
CA LEU A 19 1.73 -36.93 7.15
C LEU A 19 0.75 -36.66 5.98
N GLY A 20 -0.48 -36.32 6.31
CA GLY A 20 -1.46 -35.85 5.35
C GLY A 20 -0.92 -34.58 4.67
N GLN A 21 -0.56 -34.68 3.40
CA GLN A 21 -0.27 -33.51 2.56
C GLN A 21 -1.53 -32.66 2.45
N ALA A 22 -1.56 -31.54 3.17
CA ALA A 22 -2.57 -30.52 2.97
C ALA A 22 -2.44 -29.96 1.54
N LYS A 23 -3.44 -30.19 0.71
CA LYS A 23 -3.56 -29.54 -0.60
C LYS A 23 -3.46 -28.02 -0.40
N PRO A 24 -2.73 -27.27 -1.26
CA PRO A 24 -2.75 -25.83 -1.22
C PRO A 24 -4.20 -25.38 -1.49
N GLN A 25 -4.84 -24.86 -0.46
CA GLN A 25 -6.16 -24.27 -0.56
C GLN A 25 -5.98 -22.93 -1.25
N THR A 26 -6.36 -22.86 -2.53
CA THR A 26 -6.47 -21.59 -3.27
C THR A 26 -7.52 -20.75 -2.54
N ALA A 27 -7.08 -19.85 -1.66
CA ALA A 27 -7.97 -18.92 -0.99
C ALA A 27 -8.62 -18.03 -2.05
N ALA A 28 -9.95 -18.03 -2.10
CA ALA A 28 -10.71 -17.04 -2.83
C ALA A 28 -10.27 -15.64 -2.37
N PRO A 29 -10.29 -14.59 -3.24
CA PRO A 29 -9.89 -13.26 -2.84
C PRO A 29 -10.76 -12.83 -1.65
N ALA A 30 -10.16 -12.74 -0.48
CA ALA A 30 -10.82 -12.29 0.73
C ALA A 30 -11.30 -10.85 0.48
N LYS A 31 -12.57 -10.54 0.82
CA LYS A 31 -13.02 -9.15 0.95
C LYS A 31 -11.98 -8.42 1.82
N GLY A 32 -11.39 -7.35 1.29
CA GLY A 32 -10.38 -6.59 1.99
C GLY A 32 -10.82 -6.23 3.41
N THR A 33 -9.89 -6.16 4.34
CA THR A 33 -10.16 -5.76 5.73
C THR A 33 -10.83 -4.38 5.75
N SER A 34 -11.49 -4.01 6.85
CA SER A 34 -12.07 -2.66 7.01
C SER A 34 -11.01 -1.55 6.82
N ALA A 35 -9.78 -1.79 7.27
CA ALA A 35 -8.66 -0.86 7.08
C ALA A 35 -8.28 -0.71 5.59
N GLU A 36 -8.25 -1.80 4.84
CA GLU A 36 -7.96 -1.75 3.39
C GLU A 36 -9.05 -1.00 2.62
N GLN A 37 -10.32 -1.18 3.00
CA GLN A 37 -11.44 -0.44 2.40
C GLN A 37 -11.36 1.05 2.72
N GLU A 38 -11.04 1.41 3.97
CA GLU A 38 -10.86 2.80 4.41
C GLU A 38 -9.72 3.48 3.66
N LEU A 39 -8.57 2.81 3.53
CA LEU A 39 -7.41 3.32 2.81
C LEU A 39 -7.64 3.45 1.30
N THR A 40 -8.37 2.50 0.70
CA THR A 40 -8.81 2.60 -0.70
C THR A 40 -9.65 3.86 -0.92
N LYS A 41 -10.60 4.12 -0.01
CA LYS A 41 -11.43 5.33 -0.07
C LYS A 41 -10.57 6.59 0.10
N LEU A 42 -9.69 6.63 1.10
CA LEU A 42 -8.82 7.79 1.36
C LEU A 42 -7.90 8.11 0.17
N THR A 43 -7.36 7.09 -0.51
CA THR A 43 -6.55 7.29 -1.71
C THR A 43 -7.37 7.86 -2.87
N ASN A 44 -8.61 7.41 -3.05
CA ASN A 44 -9.51 7.99 -4.04
C ASN A 44 -9.93 9.43 -3.68
N ASP A 45 -10.21 9.70 -2.41
CA ASP A 45 -10.51 11.05 -1.91
C ASP A 45 -9.32 12.00 -2.14
N TRP A 46 -8.07 11.53 -1.93
CA TRP A 46 -6.87 12.29 -2.26
C TRP A 46 -6.82 12.67 -3.74
N ASN A 47 -6.97 11.69 -4.64
CA ASN A 47 -6.96 11.94 -6.09
C ASN A 47 -8.05 12.95 -6.50
N ALA A 48 -9.23 12.86 -5.92
CA ALA A 48 -10.32 13.79 -6.17
C ALA A 48 -10.01 15.20 -5.62
N ALA A 49 -9.39 15.29 -4.44
CA ALA A 49 -8.99 16.55 -3.82
C ALA A 49 -7.89 17.24 -4.63
N MET A 50 -6.93 16.48 -5.18
CA MET A 50 -5.90 17.01 -6.07
C MET A 50 -6.51 17.69 -7.31
N ALA A 51 -7.40 16.99 -8.02
CA ALA A 51 -8.05 17.52 -9.23
C ALA A 51 -8.92 18.77 -8.94
N LYS A 52 -9.50 18.86 -7.73
CA LYS A 52 -10.34 20.00 -7.30
C LYS A 52 -9.54 21.09 -6.61
N ARG A 53 -8.25 20.90 -6.37
CA ARG A 53 -7.41 21.75 -5.52
C ARG A 53 -8.00 21.96 -4.11
N ASP A 54 -8.63 20.92 -3.57
CA ASP A 54 -9.17 20.95 -2.20
C ASP A 54 -8.05 20.79 -1.17
N VAL A 55 -7.37 21.89 -0.91
CA VAL A 55 -6.25 21.96 0.03
C VAL A 55 -6.68 21.51 1.43
N ALA A 56 -7.89 21.86 1.87
CA ALA A 56 -8.37 21.48 3.19
C ALA A 56 -8.57 19.96 3.35
N ALA A 57 -9.00 19.27 2.29
CA ALA A 57 -9.04 17.81 2.29
C ALA A 57 -7.63 17.21 2.35
N LEU A 58 -6.70 17.75 1.57
CA LEU A 58 -5.30 17.28 1.55
C LEU A 58 -4.60 17.52 2.89
N GLU A 59 -4.84 18.63 3.56
CA GLU A 59 -4.32 18.91 4.90
C GLU A 59 -4.72 17.84 5.94
N ARG A 60 -5.92 17.27 5.80
CA ARG A 60 -6.39 16.19 6.69
C ARG A 60 -5.83 14.82 6.34
N ILE A 61 -5.57 14.56 5.05
CA ILE A 61 -5.06 13.29 4.55
C ILE A 61 -3.56 13.15 4.82
N LEU A 62 -2.81 14.21 4.58
CA LEU A 62 -1.36 14.24 4.77
C LEU A 62 -1.03 14.55 6.24
N SER A 63 -0.10 13.81 6.82
CA SER A 63 0.44 14.13 8.15
C SER A 63 1.33 15.38 8.08
N ASP A 64 1.56 16.04 9.20
CA ASP A 64 2.40 17.26 9.23
C ASP A 64 3.87 16.97 8.89
N ASP A 65 4.31 15.74 9.17
CA ASP A 65 5.64 15.20 8.85
C ASP A 65 5.69 14.48 7.48
N TRP A 66 4.67 14.65 6.62
CA TRP A 66 4.64 13.99 5.32
C TRP A 66 5.79 14.43 4.41
N THR A 67 6.40 13.44 3.77
CA THR A 67 7.50 13.62 2.82
C THR A 67 7.13 13.04 1.46
N LEU A 68 7.41 13.80 0.39
CA LEU A 68 7.31 13.34 -1.00
C LEU A 68 8.70 13.08 -1.56
N VAL A 69 8.88 11.94 -2.21
CA VAL A 69 9.95 11.73 -3.17
C VAL A 69 9.32 11.68 -4.56
N SER A 70 9.52 12.71 -5.35
CA SER A 70 8.94 12.82 -6.69
C SER A 70 9.65 11.93 -7.71
N ALA A 71 9.08 11.79 -8.91
CA ALA A 71 9.58 10.88 -9.93
C ALA A 71 10.98 11.24 -10.48
N ASP A 72 11.42 12.47 -10.30
CA ASP A 72 12.78 12.96 -10.63
C ASP A 72 13.74 12.88 -9.44
N GLY A 73 13.29 12.36 -8.29
CA GLY A 73 14.09 12.18 -7.07
C GLY A 73 14.12 13.40 -6.16
N ALA A 74 13.44 14.50 -6.49
CA ALA A 74 13.36 15.65 -5.59
C ALA A 74 12.55 15.29 -4.33
N VAL A 75 12.95 15.87 -3.20
CA VAL A 75 12.28 15.67 -1.91
C VAL A 75 11.51 16.92 -1.54
N GLY A 76 10.23 16.75 -1.23
CA GLY A 76 9.34 17.84 -0.85
C GLY A 76 8.62 17.56 0.47
N SER A 77 8.13 18.63 1.09
CA SER A 77 7.33 18.61 2.31
C SER A 77 5.84 18.84 2.02
N LYS A 78 4.98 18.52 3.01
CA LYS A 78 3.55 18.87 2.96
C LYS A 78 3.34 20.38 2.70
N ALA A 79 4.12 21.22 3.38
CA ALA A 79 3.96 22.67 3.29
C ALA A 79 4.24 23.18 1.86
N GLU A 80 5.32 22.73 1.23
CA GLU A 80 5.67 23.07 -0.14
C GLU A 80 4.63 22.56 -1.14
N PHE A 81 4.24 21.30 -1.03
CA PHE A 81 3.22 20.70 -1.89
C PHE A 81 1.88 21.46 -1.83
N LEU A 82 1.40 21.82 -0.64
CA LEU A 82 0.18 22.58 -0.49
C LEU A 82 0.32 24.03 -0.97
N ALA A 83 1.51 24.61 -0.86
CA ALA A 83 1.81 25.94 -1.42
C ALA A 83 1.74 25.92 -2.96
N ASP A 84 2.35 24.92 -3.60
CA ASP A 84 2.32 24.75 -5.07
C ASP A 84 0.89 24.53 -5.58
N LEU A 85 0.05 23.83 -4.83
CA LEU A 85 -1.37 23.68 -5.15
C LEU A 85 -2.15 25.02 -5.02
N ARG A 86 -1.87 25.79 -3.97
CA ARG A 86 -2.53 27.09 -3.74
C ARG A 86 -2.14 28.12 -4.80
N SER A 87 -0.85 28.18 -5.15
CA SER A 87 -0.35 29.10 -6.19
C SER A 87 -0.80 28.72 -7.60
N GLY A 88 -1.07 27.42 -7.83
CA GLY A 88 -1.33 26.87 -9.15
C GLY A 88 -0.07 26.43 -9.87
N ASP A 89 1.08 26.45 -9.22
CA ASP A 89 2.32 25.86 -9.75
C ASP A 89 2.18 24.37 -9.99
N TYR A 90 1.39 23.69 -9.15
CA TYR A 90 0.94 22.33 -9.41
C TYR A 90 -0.56 22.32 -9.76
N ALA A 91 -0.89 21.70 -10.88
CA ALA A 91 -2.27 21.52 -11.34
C ALA A 91 -2.43 20.18 -12.07
N LEU A 92 -3.62 19.57 -11.92
CA LEU A 92 -4.02 18.44 -12.73
C LEU A 92 -5.54 18.43 -12.93
N SER A 93 -6.01 17.93 -14.07
CA SER A 93 -7.45 17.88 -14.36
C SER A 93 -8.10 16.62 -13.81
N SER A 94 -7.44 15.49 -13.92
CA SER A 94 -7.95 14.21 -13.41
C SER A 94 -6.86 13.17 -13.25
N THR A 95 -7.17 12.17 -12.43
CA THR A 95 -6.37 10.95 -12.24
C THR A 95 -7.25 9.74 -12.54
N VAL A 96 -6.74 8.81 -13.33
CA VAL A 96 -7.34 7.50 -13.56
C VAL A 96 -6.53 6.46 -12.80
N VAL A 97 -7.11 5.85 -11.78
CA VAL A 97 -6.48 4.74 -11.04
C VAL A 97 -6.63 3.47 -11.88
N ASN A 98 -5.50 2.93 -12.34
CA ASN A 98 -5.43 1.71 -13.15
C ASN A 98 -5.34 0.46 -12.26
N GLU A 99 -4.56 0.55 -11.17
CA GLU A 99 -4.37 -0.54 -10.21
C GLU A 99 -4.11 0.06 -8.83
N MET A 100 -4.69 -0.53 -7.79
CA MET A 100 -4.41 -0.18 -6.40
C MET A 100 -4.25 -1.46 -5.57
N LYS A 101 -3.19 -1.50 -4.78
CA LYS A 101 -2.93 -2.60 -3.87
C LYS A 101 -2.69 -2.06 -2.46
N VAL A 102 -3.56 -2.42 -1.54
CA VAL A 102 -3.50 -1.99 -0.14
C VAL A 102 -3.03 -3.15 0.73
N ARG A 103 -2.13 -2.89 1.66
CA ARG A 103 -1.66 -3.83 2.68
C ARG A 103 -1.63 -3.14 4.03
N ALA A 104 -2.47 -3.59 4.95
CA ALA A 104 -2.56 -3.06 6.31
C ALA A 104 -1.82 -3.96 7.31
N TYR A 105 -1.09 -3.35 8.23
CA TYR A 105 -0.27 -4.00 9.25
C TYR A 105 -0.56 -3.33 10.61
N GLY A 106 -1.74 -3.58 11.16
CA GLY A 106 -2.18 -2.92 12.39
C GLY A 106 -2.40 -1.41 12.17
N ASN A 107 -1.57 -0.59 12.81
CA ASN A 107 -1.63 0.88 12.68
C ASN A 107 -0.73 1.46 11.56
N ALA A 108 -0.12 0.61 10.75
CA ALA A 108 0.65 0.99 9.57
C ALA A 108 0.06 0.34 8.32
N ALA A 109 0.24 0.98 7.17
CA ALA A 109 -0.18 0.40 5.90
C ALA A 109 0.69 0.93 4.76
N VAL A 110 0.71 0.15 3.66
CA VAL A 110 1.32 0.53 2.40
C VAL A 110 0.26 0.45 1.31
N VAL A 111 0.15 1.51 0.52
CA VAL A 111 -0.70 1.56 -0.67
C VAL A 111 0.20 1.72 -1.89
N ILE A 112 0.09 0.79 -2.84
CA ILE A 112 0.78 0.87 -4.12
C ILE A 112 -0.27 1.19 -5.16
N THR A 113 -0.10 2.32 -5.86
CA THR A 113 -1.05 2.76 -6.88
C THR A 113 -0.35 2.91 -8.22
N HIS A 114 -0.95 2.34 -9.27
CA HIS A 114 -0.67 2.69 -10.66
C HIS A 114 -1.78 3.60 -11.15
N TYR A 115 -1.43 4.79 -11.60
CA TYR A 115 -2.40 5.77 -12.10
C TYR A 115 -1.87 6.51 -13.32
N THR A 116 -2.79 7.09 -14.07
CA THR A 116 -2.51 7.96 -15.21
C THR A 116 -3.10 9.33 -14.95
N THR A 117 -2.31 10.37 -15.13
CA THR A 117 -2.73 11.76 -14.97
C THR A 117 -3.09 12.40 -16.30
N VAL A 118 -4.04 13.33 -16.27
CA VAL A 118 -4.50 14.08 -17.42
C VAL A 118 -4.30 15.57 -17.17
N LYS A 119 -3.60 16.26 -18.07
CA LYS A 119 -3.25 17.68 -17.95
C LYS A 119 -2.62 18.00 -16.61
N GLU A 120 -1.63 17.20 -16.23
CA GLU A 120 -0.83 17.44 -15.04
C GLU A 120 0.30 18.41 -15.39
N GLN A 121 0.44 19.48 -14.62
CA GLN A 121 1.46 20.51 -14.83
C GLN A 121 2.18 20.84 -13.53
N TYR A 122 3.46 21.11 -13.64
CA TYR A 122 4.27 21.65 -12.57
C TYR A 122 5.09 22.84 -13.08
N LYS A 123 4.85 24.03 -12.52
CA LYS A 123 5.46 25.30 -12.92
C LYS A 123 5.41 25.52 -14.44
N GLY A 124 4.22 25.28 -15.01
CA GLY A 124 3.93 25.45 -16.44
C GLY A 124 4.46 24.34 -17.35
N LYS A 125 5.21 23.36 -16.83
CA LYS A 125 5.68 22.20 -17.59
C LYS A 125 4.67 21.09 -17.52
N ASP A 126 4.30 20.51 -18.67
CA ASP A 126 3.46 19.30 -18.72
C ASP A 126 4.28 18.10 -18.22
N ILE A 127 3.77 17.47 -17.18
CA ILE A 127 4.32 16.27 -16.59
C ILE A 127 3.33 15.10 -16.64
N SER A 128 2.24 15.23 -17.39
CA SER A 128 1.22 14.18 -17.56
C SER A 128 1.84 12.83 -17.92
N GLY A 129 1.23 11.77 -17.48
CA GLY A 129 1.72 10.44 -17.76
C GLY A 129 1.21 9.36 -16.83
N SER A 130 1.84 8.21 -16.95
CA SER A 130 1.55 7.05 -16.11
C SER A 130 2.59 6.94 -15.01
N TYR A 131 2.12 6.76 -13.78
CA TYR A 131 2.97 6.74 -12.59
C TYR A 131 2.67 5.53 -11.71
N ARG A 132 3.66 5.12 -10.95
CA ARG A 132 3.49 4.20 -9.82
C ARG A 132 4.00 4.85 -8.56
N THR A 133 3.17 4.85 -7.52
CA THR A 133 3.53 5.37 -6.20
C THR A 133 3.50 4.27 -5.16
N ILE A 134 4.26 4.51 -4.10
CA ILE A 134 4.17 3.80 -2.82
C ILE A 134 3.89 4.84 -1.76
N ASP A 135 2.72 4.72 -1.13
CA ASP A 135 2.29 5.60 -0.06
C ASP A 135 2.34 4.83 1.26
N THR A 136 3.00 5.39 2.24
CA THR A 136 3.06 4.85 3.61
C THR A 136 2.04 5.58 4.48
N TRP A 137 1.20 4.81 5.14
CA TRP A 137 0.11 5.32 5.98
C TRP A 137 0.30 4.87 7.41
N VAL A 138 -0.06 5.75 8.37
CA VAL A 138 -0.11 5.42 9.79
C VAL A 138 -1.43 5.85 10.39
N ARG A 139 -1.92 5.08 11.36
CA ARG A 139 -3.13 5.40 12.10
C ARG A 139 -2.75 6.08 13.41
N ARG A 140 -3.06 7.37 13.51
CA ARG A 140 -2.80 8.21 14.69
C ARG A 140 -4.13 8.79 15.20
N GLY A 141 -4.43 8.66 16.48
CA GLY A 141 -5.70 9.17 17.05
C GLY A 141 -6.96 8.65 16.34
N GLY A 142 -6.95 7.39 15.90
CA GLY A 142 -8.07 6.75 15.21
C GLY A 142 -8.19 7.08 13.72
N ARG A 143 -7.34 7.94 13.14
CA ARG A 143 -7.38 8.37 11.73
C ARG A 143 -6.15 7.88 10.98
N TRP A 144 -6.34 7.45 9.73
CA TRP A 144 -5.25 7.21 8.81
C TRP A 144 -4.74 8.52 8.22
N GLN A 145 -3.42 8.69 8.21
CA GLN A 145 -2.72 9.79 7.55
C GLN A 145 -1.56 9.24 6.75
N CYS A 146 -1.34 9.78 5.55
CA CYS A 146 -0.16 9.48 4.76
C CYS A 146 1.06 10.19 5.37
N VAL A 147 2.15 9.46 5.59
CA VAL A 147 3.40 10.00 6.16
C VAL A 147 4.51 10.09 5.12
N ALA A 148 4.44 9.30 4.06
CA ALA A 148 5.43 9.35 2.98
C ALA A 148 4.83 8.87 1.67
N THR A 149 5.26 9.48 0.58
CA THR A 149 4.96 9.11 -0.80
C THR A 149 6.25 9.05 -1.59
N ALA A 150 6.45 7.98 -2.34
CA ALA A 150 7.51 7.89 -3.35
C ALA A 150 6.88 7.52 -4.70
N GLY A 151 7.28 8.22 -5.77
CA GLY A 151 6.72 8.05 -7.10
C GLY A 151 7.78 7.74 -8.17
N SER A 152 7.37 7.00 -9.19
CA SER A 152 8.13 6.77 -10.41
C SER A 152 7.25 6.96 -11.62
N LYS A 153 7.77 7.63 -12.66
CA LYS A 153 7.10 7.68 -13.96
C LYS A 153 7.33 6.35 -14.69
N ILE A 154 6.25 5.78 -15.24
CA ILE A 154 6.32 4.55 -16.04
C ILE A 154 6.70 4.94 -17.45
N ALA A 155 7.81 4.40 -17.96
CA ALA A 155 8.21 4.59 -19.35
C ALA A 155 7.15 3.99 -20.27
N GLN A 156 6.70 4.75 -21.26
CA GLN A 156 5.90 4.21 -22.35
C GLN A 156 6.84 3.41 -23.27
N LYS A 157 6.44 2.18 -23.57
CA LYS A 157 7.13 1.32 -24.54
C LYS A 157 6.68 1.67 -25.95
#